data_d79793dd66553f8ac82cfaa19186a8d9
#
_entry.id   d79793dd66553f8ac82cfaa19186a8d9
#
_cell.length_a   1.000
_cell.length_b   1.000
_cell.length_c   1.000
_cell.angle_alpha   90.00
_cell.angle_beta   90.00
_cell.angle_gamma   90.00
#
_symmetry.space_group_name_H-M   'P 1'
#
loop_
_entity.id
_entity.type
_entity.pdbx_description
1 polymer ?
#
loop_
_entity_poly.entity_id
_entity_poly.type
_entity_poly.pdbx_seq_one_letter_code
_entity_poly.pdbx_strand_id
1 'polypeptide(L)'
;MDQLGSHSSDLSVEAERKVARTFMGRIEWEMIVIGLGQFTLWIATWVLVIVGTIPLYAGFLIALFTACNAYLPSHAGQHGHLSGGKKSLQWLDYWVGQISVIPLAQSHEILKATHLKHHAHTNDPDNDPDFFHGNAKNWWEAAVNVNVSYNDDGPAMKAISKHMEDDPKFKEAFEKGGSWAFLFYFAQ
;
A
#
# COMPACT_ATOMS: atom_id res chain seq x y z
N MET A 1 -29.61 24.03 -33.17
CA MET A 1 -29.42 23.61 -31.79
C MET A 1 -28.54 22.38 -31.84
N ASP A 2 -27.22 22.54 -31.70
CA ASP A 2 -26.24 21.46 -31.41
C ASP A 2 -24.83 21.91 -31.78
N GLN A 3 -24.28 22.87 -31.03
CA GLN A 3 -22.85 23.21 -31.09
C GLN A 3 -22.28 23.60 -29.73
N LEU A 4 -22.82 23.09 -28.59
CA LEU A 4 -22.34 23.45 -27.23
C LEU A 4 -21.66 22.28 -26.50
N GLY A 5 -21.48 21.11 -27.13
CA GLY A 5 -21.01 19.90 -26.44
C GLY A 5 -19.52 19.54 -26.57
N SER A 6 -18.74 20.14 -27.48
CA SER A 6 -17.40 19.62 -27.79
C SER A 6 -16.22 20.46 -27.27
N HIS A 7 -16.43 21.66 -26.70
CA HIS A 7 -15.35 22.53 -26.26
C HIS A 7 -15.00 22.45 -24.77
N SER A 8 -15.76 21.73 -23.95
CA SER A 8 -15.51 21.68 -22.50
C SER A 8 -14.56 20.57 -22.07
N SER A 9 -14.34 19.53 -22.85
CA SER A 9 -13.55 18.35 -22.44
C SER A 9 -12.03 18.53 -22.63
N ASP A 10 -11.59 19.21 -23.68
CA ASP A 10 -10.16 19.33 -23.97
C ASP A 10 -9.44 20.38 -23.11
N LEU A 11 -10.15 21.46 -22.75
CA LEU A 11 -9.64 22.46 -21.78
C LEU A 11 -9.49 21.90 -20.37
N SER A 12 -10.25 20.85 -20.01
CA SER A 12 -10.20 20.26 -18.68
C SER A 12 -8.92 19.43 -18.46
N VAL A 13 -8.56 18.55 -19.37
CA VAL A 13 -7.44 17.61 -19.19
C VAL A 13 -6.08 18.33 -19.15
N GLU A 14 -5.85 19.33 -20.01
CA GLU A 14 -4.61 20.08 -19.99
C GLU A 14 -4.51 21.03 -18.80
N ALA A 15 -5.62 21.66 -18.41
CA ALA A 15 -5.71 22.48 -17.20
C ALA A 15 -5.49 21.62 -15.95
N GLU A 16 -6.11 20.45 -15.85
CA GLU A 16 -5.91 19.49 -14.75
C GLU A 16 -4.46 19.02 -14.67
N ARG A 17 -3.84 18.65 -15.81
CA ARG A 17 -2.42 18.28 -15.87
C ARG A 17 -1.50 19.41 -15.42
N LYS A 18 -1.81 20.66 -15.79
CA LYS A 18 -1.05 21.82 -15.37
C LYS A 18 -1.13 22.03 -13.86
N VAL A 19 -2.33 21.91 -13.27
CA VAL A 19 -2.51 21.98 -11.83
C VAL A 19 -1.82 20.80 -11.14
N ALA A 20 -1.99 19.57 -11.62
CA ALA A 20 -1.34 18.39 -11.05
C ALA A 20 0.19 18.53 -11.01
N ARG A 21 0.80 19.08 -12.07
CA ARG A 21 2.26 19.34 -12.12
C ARG A 21 2.75 20.31 -11.03
N THR A 22 1.92 21.19 -10.51
CA THR A 22 2.32 22.10 -9.42
C THR A 22 2.52 21.38 -8.09
N PHE A 23 1.92 20.19 -7.93
CA PHE A 23 2.07 19.33 -6.75
C PHE A 23 3.16 18.27 -6.92
N MET A 24 3.65 18.05 -8.16
CA MET A 24 4.73 17.08 -8.41
C MET A 24 6.06 17.57 -7.83
N GLY A 25 6.85 16.64 -7.31
CA GLY A 25 8.17 16.94 -6.75
C GLY A 25 8.14 17.51 -5.32
N ARG A 26 6.96 17.64 -4.72
CA ARG A 26 6.80 18.00 -3.30
C ARG A 26 7.05 16.77 -2.42
N ILE A 27 7.79 16.97 -1.34
CA ILE A 27 7.95 15.95 -0.29
C ILE A 27 6.65 15.93 0.53
N GLU A 28 6.06 14.75 0.71
CA GLU A 28 4.85 14.58 1.51
C GLU A 28 5.19 14.39 3.01
N TRP A 29 5.57 15.48 3.66
CA TRP A 29 5.94 15.50 5.07
C TRP A 29 4.83 14.99 5.98
N GLU A 30 3.58 15.26 5.61
CA GLU A 30 2.39 14.82 6.33
C GLU A 30 2.36 13.29 6.42
N MET A 31 2.61 12.59 5.32
CA MET A 31 2.64 11.13 5.31
C MET A 31 3.85 10.56 6.06
N ILE A 32 5.00 11.23 6.00
CA ILE A 32 6.18 10.84 6.78
C ILE A 32 5.88 10.93 8.29
N VAL A 33 5.30 12.05 8.73
CA VAL A 33 4.95 12.26 10.15
C VAL A 33 3.88 11.27 10.60
N ILE A 34 2.86 11.01 9.79
CA ILE A 34 1.82 10.01 10.08
C ILE A 34 2.45 8.62 10.20
N GLY A 35 3.30 8.21 9.24
CA GLY A 35 3.92 6.90 9.23
C GLY A 35 4.80 6.63 10.45
N LEU A 36 5.69 7.56 10.78
CA LEU A 36 6.56 7.45 11.93
C LEU A 36 5.80 7.60 13.26
N GLY A 37 4.83 8.51 13.30
CA GLY A 37 4.00 8.77 14.49
C GLY A 37 3.14 7.57 14.86
N GLN A 38 2.45 6.96 13.90
CA GLN A 38 1.62 5.77 14.16
C GLN A 38 2.46 4.55 14.57
N PHE A 39 3.64 4.35 13.97
CA PHE A 39 4.55 3.29 14.40
C PHE A 39 5.05 3.52 15.83
N THR A 40 5.43 4.75 16.17
CA THR A 40 5.82 5.12 17.53
C THR A 40 4.69 4.88 18.53
N LEU A 41 3.46 5.27 18.16
CA LEU A 41 2.27 5.02 18.97
C LEU A 41 2.02 3.52 19.15
N TRP A 42 2.18 2.73 18.11
CA TRP A 42 2.02 1.27 18.16
C TRP A 42 3.04 0.64 19.13
N ILE A 43 4.33 0.99 19.05
CA ILE A 43 5.37 0.52 20.00
C ILE A 43 5.06 0.98 21.43
N ALA A 44 4.72 2.27 21.61
CA ALA A 44 4.38 2.81 22.92
C ALA A 44 3.18 2.08 23.55
N THR A 45 2.20 1.71 22.73
CA THR A 45 1.02 0.94 23.18
C THR A 45 1.43 -0.41 23.77
N TRP A 46 2.32 -1.15 23.11
CA TRP A 46 2.85 -2.41 23.64
C TRP A 46 3.54 -2.23 24.98
N VAL A 47 4.41 -1.22 25.08
CA VAL A 47 5.12 -0.91 26.34
C VAL A 47 4.11 -0.60 27.45
N LEU A 48 3.12 0.28 27.20
CA LEU A 48 2.13 0.71 28.19
C LEU A 48 1.22 -0.46 28.65
N VAL A 49 0.91 -1.38 27.78
CA VAL A 49 0.17 -2.61 28.16
C VAL A 49 1.02 -3.54 29.01
N ILE A 50 2.28 -3.78 28.61
CA ILE A 50 3.20 -4.67 29.31
C ILE A 50 3.50 -4.18 30.73
N VAL A 51 3.70 -2.86 30.90
CA VAL A 51 3.94 -2.26 32.23
C VAL A 51 2.64 -2.05 33.05
N GLY A 52 1.46 -2.43 32.50
CA GLY A 52 0.18 -2.34 33.18
C GLY A 52 -0.42 -0.95 33.30
N THR A 53 0.10 0.03 32.55
CA THR A 53 -0.40 1.43 32.58
C THR A 53 -1.77 1.55 31.91
N ILE A 54 -1.99 0.81 30.83
CA ILE A 54 -3.29 0.75 30.14
C ILE A 54 -3.78 -0.69 30.09
N PRO A 55 -5.11 -0.91 30.16
CA PRO A 55 -5.66 -2.26 30.08
C PRO A 55 -5.56 -2.82 28.66
N LEU A 56 -5.51 -4.14 28.52
CA LEU A 56 -5.32 -4.86 27.26
C LEU A 56 -6.33 -4.44 26.19
N TYR A 57 -7.61 -4.25 26.56
CA TYR A 57 -8.63 -3.85 25.60
C TYR A 57 -8.38 -2.45 25.00
N ALA A 58 -7.87 -1.50 25.81
CA ALA A 58 -7.50 -0.18 25.31
C ALA A 58 -6.28 -0.25 24.39
N GLY A 59 -5.28 -1.05 24.77
CA GLY A 59 -4.12 -1.33 23.95
C GLY A 59 -4.52 -1.95 22.60
N PHE A 60 -5.45 -2.92 22.60
CA PHE A 60 -5.97 -3.54 21.38
C PHE A 60 -6.64 -2.51 20.46
N LEU A 61 -7.48 -1.61 20.98
CA LEU A 61 -8.15 -0.59 20.18
C LEU A 61 -7.16 0.40 19.55
N ILE A 62 -6.12 0.81 20.29
CA ILE A 62 -5.07 1.68 19.77
C ILE A 62 -4.25 0.95 18.70
N ALA A 63 -3.85 -0.30 18.95
CA ALA A 63 -3.11 -1.10 17.99
C ALA A 63 -3.92 -1.33 16.70
N LEU A 64 -5.21 -1.60 16.81
CA LEU A 64 -6.13 -1.73 15.67
C LEU A 64 -6.20 -0.43 14.88
N PHE A 65 -6.37 0.71 15.55
CA PHE A 65 -6.39 2.02 14.90
C PHE A 65 -5.09 2.30 14.13
N THR A 66 -3.93 2.05 14.74
CA THR A 66 -2.63 2.25 14.07
C THR A 66 -2.44 1.29 12.90
N ALA A 67 -2.85 0.02 13.04
CA ALA A 67 -2.79 -0.96 11.96
C ALA A 67 -3.67 -0.56 10.76
N CYS A 68 -4.91 -0.09 11.00
CA CYS A 68 -5.79 0.37 9.93
C CYS A 68 -5.22 1.55 9.12
N ASN A 69 -4.37 2.39 9.72
CA ASN A 69 -3.76 3.52 9.05
C ASN A 69 -2.34 3.21 8.51
N ALA A 70 -1.78 2.07 8.84
CA ALA A 70 -0.40 1.69 8.53
C ALA A 70 -0.10 1.67 7.01
N TYR A 71 -1.08 1.29 6.21
CA TYR A 71 -0.92 1.18 4.77
C TYR A 71 -0.76 2.54 4.07
N LEU A 72 -1.40 3.61 4.53
CA LEU A 72 -1.42 4.92 3.86
C LEU A 72 -0.03 5.51 3.58
N PRO A 73 0.89 5.63 4.57
CA PRO A 73 2.24 6.14 4.30
C PRO A 73 3.06 5.19 3.43
N SER A 74 2.87 3.87 3.57
CA SER A 74 3.52 2.89 2.71
C SER A 74 3.06 3.04 1.27
N HIS A 75 1.77 3.24 1.03
CA HIS A 75 1.20 3.47 -0.29
C HIS A 75 1.80 4.73 -0.95
N ALA A 76 1.93 5.84 -0.22
CA ALA A 76 2.61 7.03 -0.70
C ALA A 76 4.08 6.74 -1.10
N GLY A 77 4.78 5.91 -0.30
CA GLY A 77 6.15 5.45 -0.59
C GLY A 77 6.21 4.55 -1.84
N GLN A 78 5.23 3.68 -2.06
CA GLN A 78 5.16 2.82 -3.25
C GLN A 78 5.13 3.64 -4.55
N HIS A 79 4.49 4.81 -4.51
CA HIS A 79 4.44 5.77 -5.62
C HIS A 79 5.61 6.75 -5.68
N GLY A 80 6.53 6.75 -4.71
CA GLY A 80 7.64 7.68 -4.64
C GLY A 80 7.25 9.10 -4.21
N HIS A 81 6.09 9.26 -3.56
CA HIS A 81 5.58 10.56 -3.15
C HIS A 81 6.27 11.10 -1.91
N LEU A 82 6.74 10.23 -1.00
CA LEU A 82 7.44 10.66 0.22
C LEU A 82 8.74 11.40 -0.12
N SER A 83 9.45 10.94 -1.16
CA SER A 83 10.66 11.62 -1.66
C SER A 83 10.37 12.78 -2.62
N GLY A 84 9.12 12.96 -3.05
CA GLY A 84 8.75 13.85 -4.15
C GLY A 84 9.41 13.46 -5.47
N GLY A 85 9.70 12.17 -5.67
CA GLY A 85 10.39 11.63 -6.86
C GLY A 85 11.89 11.96 -6.94
N LYS A 86 12.49 12.53 -5.89
CA LYS A 86 13.90 12.90 -5.85
C LYS A 86 14.77 11.68 -5.58
N LYS A 87 15.66 11.32 -6.51
CA LYS A 87 16.54 10.15 -6.39
C LYS A 87 17.35 10.11 -5.09
N SER A 88 17.84 11.25 -4.63
CA SER A 88 18.63 11.36 -3.37
C SER A 88 17.81 11.08 -2.11
N LEU A 89 16.48 11.09 -2.19
CA LEU A 89 15.56 10.92 -1.07
C LEU A 89 14.72 9.62 -1.19
N GLN A 90 14.99 8.76 -2.17
CA GLN A 90 14.26 7.48 -2.34
C GLN A 90 14.33 6.56 -1.13
N TRP A 91 15.35 6.73 -0.27
CA TRP A 91 15.42 6.04 1.00
C TRP A 91 14.25 6.36 1.95
N LEU A 92 13.62 7.56 1.83
CA LEU A 92 12.39 7.91 2.55
C LEU A 92 11.23 7.04 2.12
N ASP A 93 11.05 6.85 0.80
CA ASP A 93 9.97 6.01 0.27
C ASP A 93 10.09 4.59 0.81
N TYR A 94 11.31 4.05 0.83
CA TYR A 94 11.57 2.70 1.32
C TYR A 94 11.39 2.58 2.84
N TRP A 95 12.14 3.38 3.62
CA TRP A 95 12.18 3.17 5.07
C TRP A 95 10.91 3.61 5.79
N VAL A 96 10.33 4.74 5.41
CA VAL A 96 9.04 5.17 6.00
C VAL A 96 7.95 4.21 5.57
N GLY A 97 7.94 3.78 4.30
CA GLY A 97 7.01 2.79 3.81
C GLY A 97 7.11 1.46 4.54
N GLN A 98 8.33 0.95 4.78
CA GLN A 98 8.57 -0.31 5.50
C GLN A 98 8.20 -0.20 6.98
N ILE A 99 8.66 0.84 7.67
CA ILE A 99 8.36 1.07 9.10
C ILE A 99 6.85 1.16 9.32
N SER A 100 6.14 1.83 8.42
CA SER A 100 4.69 1.99 8.52
C SER A 100 3.93 0.66 8.49
N VAL A 101 4.37 -0.33 7.73
CA VAL A 101 3.66 -1.62 7.57
C VAL A 101 4.16 -2.73 8.48
N ILE A 102 5.11 -2.47 9.37
CA ILE A 102 5.53 -3.43 10.40
C ILE A 102 4.33 -3.91 11.25
N PRO A 103 3.40 -3.03 11.71
CA PRO A 103 2.22 -3.47 12.45
C PRO A 103 1.30 -4.45 11.69
N LEU A 104 1.40 -4.48 10.37
CA LEU A 104 0.67 -5.41 9.50
C LEU A 104 1.46 -6.68 9.17
N ALA A 105 2.69 -6.81 9.67
CA ALA A 105 3.63 -7.88 9.31
C ALA A 105 3.85 -7.99 7.78
N GLN A 106 3.88 -6.85 7.08
CA GLN A 106 4.00 -6.78 5.63
C GLN A 106 5.37 -6.25 5.18
N SER A 107 5.75 -6.59 3.95
CA SER A 107 6.93 -6.04 3.28
C SER A 107 6.54 -4.92 2.32
N HIS A 108 7.14 -3.75 2.49
CA HIS A 108 6.96 -2.64 1.58
C HIS A 108 7.36 -2.99 0.13
N GLU A 109 8.42 -3.77 -0.07
CA GLU A 109 8.87 -4.18 -1.41
C GLU A 109 7.82 -5.06 -2.11
N ILE A 110 7.26 -6.04 -1.40
CA ILE A 110 6.20 -6.90 -1.96
C ILE A 110 4.96 -6.07 -2.27
N LEU A 111 4.51 -5.25 -1.30
CA LEU A 111 3.35 -4.37 -1.50
C LEU A 111 3.54 -3.43 -2.69
N LYS A 112 4.72 -2.83 -2.84
CA LYS A 112 5.05 -1.97 -3.97
C LYS A 112 4.99 -2.72 -5.30
N ALA A 113 5.58 -3.92 -5.36
CA ALA A 113 5.61 -4.70 -6.57
C ALA A 113 4.19 -5.10 -7.01
N THR A 114 3.37 -5.64 -6.10
CA THR A 114 1.98 -6.04 -6.39
C THR A 114 1.13 -4.83 -6.74
N HIS A 115 1.24 -3.74 -6.00
CA HIS A 115 0.45 -2.53 -6.22
C HIS A 115 0.74 -1.87 -7.59
N LEU A 116 2.01 -1.77 -8.00
CA LEU A 116 2.35 -1.25 -9.32
C LEU A 116 1.88 -2.17 -10.46
N LYS A 117 1.85 -3.49 -10.24
CA LYS A 117 1.23 -4.44 -11.19
C LYS A 117 -0.28 -4.27 -11.23
N HIS A 118 -0.94 -4.08 -10.08
CA HIS A 118 -2.35 -3.75 -10.02
C HIS A 118 -2.68 -2.50 -10.87
N HIS A 119 -1.93 -1.41 -10.73
CA HIS A 119 -2.14 -0.22 -11.57
C HIS A 119 -1.97 -0.47 -13.07
N ALA A 120 -1.06 -1.37 -13.45
CA ALA A 120 -0.85 -1.73 -14.86
C ALA A 120 -1.95 -2.66 -15.42
N HIS A 121 -2.62 -3.43 -14.56
CA HIS A 121 -3.55 -4.48 -14.94
C HIS A 121 -4.89 -4.41 -14.18
N THR A 122 -5.28 -3.24 -13.72
CA THR A 122 -6.47 -3.04 -12.86
C THR A 122 -7.70 -3.78 -13.40
N ASN A 123 -8.30 -4.63 -12.58
CA ASN A 123 -9.47 -5.46 -12.88
C ASN A 123 -9.25 -6.51 -13.99
N ASP A 124 -8.03 -6.84 -14.35
CA ASP A 124 -7.72 -7.97 -15.23
C ASP A 124 -7.64 -9.25 -14.37
N PRO A 125 -8.57 -10.22 -14.55
CA PRO A 125 -8.61 -11.43 -13.71
C PRO A 125 -7.38 -12.32 -13.85
N ASP A 126 -6.60 -12.19 -14.93
CA ASP A 126 -5.44 -13.04 -15.21
C ASP A 126 -4.11 -12.38 -14.84
N ASN A 127 -4.09 -11.05 -14.63
CA ASN A 127 -2.84 -10.31 -14.44
C ASN A 127 -2.87 -9.34 -13.26
N ASP A 128 -4.04 -9.08 -12.63
CA ASP A 128 -4.13 -8.17 -11.50
C ASP A 128 -3.87 -8.90 -10.17
N PRO A 129 -2.74 -8.64 -9.47
CA PRO A 129 -2.47 -9.25 -8.17
C PRO A 129 -3.49 -8.89 -7.08
N ASP A 130 -4.23 -7.79 -7.26
CA ASP A 130 -5.25 -7.31 -6.32
C ASP A 130 -6.69 -7.52 -6.85
N PHE A 131 -6.88 -8.49 -7.75
CA PHE A 131 -8.19 -8.82 -8.31
C PHE A 131 -9.08 -9.54 -7.28
N PHE A 132 -9.65 -8.79 -6.37
CA PHE A 132 -10.59 -9.32 -5.37
C PHE A 132 -11.80 -8.40 -5.13
N HIS A 133 -11.74 -7.14 -5.54
CA HIS A 133 -12.83 -6.20 -5.34
C HIS A 133 -13.77 -6.06 -6.54
N GLY A 134 -13.30 -6.37 -7.74
CA GLY A 134 -13.95 -6.02 -9.01
C GLY A 134 -15.39 -6.52 -9.16
N ASN A 135 -15.79 -7.59 -8.47
CA ASN A 135 -17.11 -8.19 -8.57
C ASN A 135 -17.88 -8.23 -7.23
N ALA A 136 -17.37 -7.60 -6.18
CA ALA A 136 -18.02 -7.62 -4.87
C ALA A 136 -19.26 -6.72 -4.85
N LYS A 137 -20.41 -7.27 -4.44
CA LYS A 137 -21.69 -6.54 -4.33
C LYS A 137 -21.83 -5.77 -3.02
N ASN A 138 -21.03 -6.10 -2.03
CA ASN A 138 -21.04 -5.48 -0.70
C ASN A 138 -19.70 -5.71 0.00
N TRP A 139 -19.49 -5.00 1.12
CA TRP A 139 -18.23 -5.07 1.88
C TRP A 139 -17.91 -6.47 2.44
N TRP A 140 -18.93 -7.27 2.77
CA TRP A 140 -18.72 -8.64 3.28
C TRP A 140 -18.20 -9.55 2.18
N GLU A 141 -18.79 -9.47 1.00
CA GLU A 141 -18.33 -10.21 -0.18
C GLU A 141 -16.89 -9.78 -0.55
N ALA A 142 -16.57 -8.49 -0.49
CA ALA A 142 -15.22 -8.01 -0.69
C ALA A 142 -14.23 -8.62 0.32
N ALA A 143 -14.58 -8.66 1.61
CA ALA A 143 -13.75 -9.27 2.64
C ALA A 143 -13.55 -10.79 2.44
N VAL A 144 -14.57 -11.50 1.98
CA VAL A 144 -14.46 -12.93 1.63
C VAL A 144 -13.59 -13.11 0.39
N ASN A 145 -13.79 -12.27 -0.63
CA ASN A 145 -13.04 -12.35 -1.89
C ASN A 145 -11.53 -12.16 -1.67
N VAL A 146 -11.10 -11.30 -0.73
CA VAL A 146 -9.68 -11.16 -0.37
C VAL A 146 -9.11 -12.53 0.01
N ASN A 147 -9.76 -13.25 0.92
CA ASN A 147 -9.28 -14.56 1.37
C ASN A 147 -9.28 -15.60 0.23
N VAL A 148 -10.31 -15.62 -0.60
CA VAL A 148 -10.41 -16.53 -1.74
C VAL A 148 -9.35 -16.21 -2.81
N SER A 149 -9.09 -14.93 -3.05
CA SER A 149 -8.16 -14.47 -4.08
C SER A 149 -6.70 -14.83 -3.77
N TYR A 150 -6.33 -14.80 -2.48
CA TYR A 150 -4.98 -15.14 -2.01
C TYR A 150 -4.79 -16.60 -1.60
N ASN A 151 -5.77 -17.47 -1.81
CA ASN A 151 -5.55 -18.92 -1.72
C ASN A 151 -4.69 -19.41 -2.89
N ASP A 152 -4.05 -20.56 -2.74
CA ASP A 152 -3.09 -21.14 -3.73
C ASP A 152 -3.63 -21.15 -5.17
N ASP A 153 -4.92 -21.42 -5.35
CA ASP A 153 -5.61 -21.44 -6.65
C ASP A 153 -6.38 -20.14 -6.96
N GLY A 154 -6.26 -19.14 -6.10
CA GLY A 154 -6.98 -17.88 -6.26
C GLY A 154 -6.43 -17.00 -7.37
N PRO A 155 -7.24 -16.09 -7.94
CA PRO A 155 -6.82 -15.25 -9.06
C PRO A 155 -5.62 -14.37 -8.73
N ALA A 156 -5.54 -13.76 -7.54
CA ALA A 156 -4.39 -12.96 -7.14
C ALA A 156 -3.11 -13.79 -7.07
N MET A 157 -3.16 -15.00 -6.49
CA MET A 157 -1.98 -15.88 -6.41
C MET A 157 -1.53 -16.36 -7.80
N LYS A 158 -2.46 -16.64 -8.71
CA LYS A 158 -2.13 -16.98 -10.10
C LYS A 158 -1.45 -15.82 -10.82
N ALA A 159 -1.97 -14.59 -10.67
CA ALA A 159 -1.35 -13.39 -11.24
C ALA A 159 0.05 -13.15 -10.65
N ILE A 160 0.22 -13.28 -9.33
CA ILE A 160 1.52 -13.16 -8.66
C ILE A 160 2.49 -14.21 -9.21
N SER A 161 2.09 -15.49 -9.27
CA SER A 161 2.94 -16.56 -9.77
C SER A 161 3.40 -16.30 -11.21
N LYS A 162 2.48 -15.89 -12.07
CA LYS A 162 2.79 -15.51 -13.45
C LYS A 162 3.80 -14.35 -13.51
N HIS A 163 3.59 -13.27 -12.73
CA HIS A 163 4.55 -12.17 -12.70
C HIS A 163 5.91 -12.58 -12.12
N MET A 164 5.96 -13.53 -11.19
CA MET A 164 7.20 -14.10 -10.67
C MET A 164 8.00 -14.84 -11.76
N GLU A 165 7.33 -15.46 -12.73
CA GLU A 165 7.96 -16.14 -13.88
C GLU A 165 8.38 -15.15 -14.96
N ASP A 166 7.54 -14.18 -15.29
CA ASP A 166 7.68 -13.30 -16.46
C ASP A 166 8.51 -12.04 -16.20
N ASP A 167 8.60 -11.57 -14.94
CA ASP A 167 9.24 -10.29 -14.59
C ASP A 167 10.36 -10.47 -13.54
N PRO A 168 11.64 -10.45 -13.95
CA PRO A 168 12.76 -10.58 -13.02
C PRO A 168 12.80 -9.52 -11.90
N LYS A 169 12.29 -8.29 -12.16
CA LYS A 169 12.24 -7.23 -11.14
C LYS A 169 11.17 -7.50 -10.10
N PHE A 170 10.03 -8.04 -10.54
CA PHE A 170 8.96 -8.46 -9.64
C PHE A 170 9.46 -9.60 -8.73
N LYS A 171 10.12 -10.59 -9.30
CA LYS A 171 10.75 -11.69 -8.56
C LYS A 171 11.78 -11.19 -7.55
N GLU A 172 12.67 -10.27 -7.94
CA GLU A 172 13.67 -9.67 -7.05
C GLU A 172 13.02 -8.96 -5.86
N ALA A 173 11.89 -8.25 -6.08
CA ALA A 173 11.15 -7.57 -5.01
C ALA A 173 10.58 -8.58 -4.00
N PHE A 174 10.07 -9.71 -4.45
CA PHE A 174 9.59 -10.79 -3.57
C PHE A 174 10.73 -11.46 -2.81
N GLU A 175 11.86 -11.72 -3.44
CA GLU A 175 13.04 -12.29 -2.78
C GLU A 175 13.57 -11.35 -1.67
N LYS A 176 13.68 -10.06 -1.95
CA LYS A 176 14.08 -9.06 -0.95
C LYS A 176 13.05 -8.88 0.16
N GLY A 177 11.78 -8.82 -0.23
CA GLY A 177 10.67 -8.64 0.70
C GLY A 177 10.41 -9.86 1.57
N GLY A 178 10.69 -11.06 1.08
CA GLY A 178 10.53 -12.31 1.80
C GLY A 178 11.34 -12.39 3.10
N SER A 179 12.51 -11.74 3.14
CA SER A 179 13.31 -11.64 4.36
C SER A 179 12.58 -10.91 5.49
N TRP A 180 11.80 -9.87 5.19
CA TRP A 180 10.97 -9.17 6.16
C TRP A 180 9.80 -10.02 6.65
N ALA A 181 9.10 -10.71 5.74
CA ALA A 181 8.02 -11.62 6.09
C ALA A 181 8.52 -12.75 7.01
N PHE A 182 9.69 -13.29 6.73
CA PHE A 182 10.35 -14.30 7.56
C PHE A 182 10.64 -13.76 8.96
N LEU A 183 11.26 -12.57 9.08
CA LEU A 183 11.53 -11.95 10.38
C LEU A 183 10.27 -11.73 11.21
N PHE A 184 9.18 -11.28 10.58
CA PHE A 184 7.90 -11.08 11.27
C PHE A 184 7.28 -12.40 11.73
N TYR A 185 7.39 -13.47 10.96
CA TYR A 185 6.88 -14.78 11.32
C TYR A 185 7.55 -15.35 12.59
N PHE A 186 8.85 -15.09 12.76
CA PHE A 186 9.60 -15.54 13.95
C PHE A 186 9.55 -14.58 15.12
N ALA A 187 9.10 -13.36 14.93
CA ALA A 187 8.97 -12.36 16.00
C ALA A 187 7.59 -12.40 16.71
N GLN A 188 6.67 -13.23 16.23
CA GLN A 188 5.35 -13.48 16.84
C GLN A 188 5.43 -14.64 17.83
#